data_c9e515c7e720b44320b0bebc638b7196
#
_entry.id   c9e515c7e720b44320b0bebc638b7196
#
_cell.length_a   1.000
_cell.length_b   1.000
_cell.length_c   1.000
_cell.angle_alpha   90.00
_cell.angle_beta   90.00
_cell.angle_gamma   90.00
#
_symmetry.space_group_name_H-M   'P 1'
#
loop_
_entity.id
_entity.type
_entity.pdbx_description
1 polymer ?
#
loop_
_entity_poly.entity_id
_entity_poly.type
_entity_poly.pdbx_seq_one_letter_code
_entity_poly.pdbx_strand_id
1 'polypeptide(L)'
;MKHLIIYAHPNPYSLNAQFKNALAEHLRDHEVIVRDLNELNFNSVLSLEDMAGQRKGEVADDVKVEQEFIAWADRITFIYPIWWTGLPAIMKGYIDRVFSYGFAYRYDQGIQKGLLTGKKAVIINTQGKSYDEYNAIGMDKALELTSDKGIYMYCGFEIIKHFFFDRADRVTPEMAEKWIDEIMSVY
;
A
#
# COMPACT_ATOMS: atom_id res chain seq x y z
N MET A 1 -7.66 -1.70 -18.14
CA MET A 1 -6.86 -2.24 -16.99
C MET A 1 -7.60 -1.91 -15.71
N LYS A 2 -7.61 -2.82 -14.76
CA LYS A 2 -8.29 -2.66 -13.46
C LYS A 2 -7.30 -2.15 -12.42
N HIS A 3 -7.54 -0.93 -11.92
CA HIS A 3 -6.69 -0.27 -10.95
C HIS A 3 -7.37 -0.17 -9.59
N LEU A 4 -6.66 -0.59 -8.54
CA LEU A 4 -7.08 -0.41 -7.15
C LEU A 4 -6.10 0.55 -6.47
N ILE A 5 -6.62 1.61 -5.86
CA ILE A 5 -5.84 2.56 -5.06
C ILE A 5 -6.21 2.35 -3.60
N ILE A 6 -5.27 1.88 -2.79
CA ILE A 6 -5.42 1.74 -1.33
C ILE A 6 -4.68 2.90 -0.68
N TYR A 7 -5.43 3.74 0.01
CA TYR A 7 -4.94 5.01 0.54
C TYR A 7 -5.15 5.12 2.04
N ALA A 8 -4.13 5.65 2.73
CA ALA A 8 -4.19 5.87 4.17
C ALA A 8 -3.55 7.22 4.54
N HIS A 9 -4.39 8.21 4.83
CA HIS A 9 -4.00 9.45 5.49
C HIS A 9 -5.25 10.14 6.06
N PRO A 10 -5.27 10.55 7.36
CA PRO A 10 -6.47 11.13 7.98
C PRO A 10 -6.80 12.56 7.50
N ASN A 11 -5.82 13.28 6.93
CA ASN A 11 -6.04 14.62 6.42
C ASN A 11 -6.35 14.58 4.92
N PRO A 12 -7.59 14.95 4.48
CA PRO A 12 -7.99 14.95 3.07
C PRO A 12 -7.27 16.01 2.21
N TYR A 13 -6.54 16.93 2.83
CA TYR A 13 -5.74 17.97 2.16
C TYR A 13 -4.23 17.66 2.17
N SER A 14 -3.83 16.48 2.58
CA SER A 14 -2.42 16.07 2.60
C SER A 14 -1.84 15.93 1.20
N LEU A 15 -0.52 15.93 1.09
CA LEU A 15 0.19 15.62 -0.15
C LEU A 15 -0.19 14.22 -0.68
N ASN A 16 -0.33 13.23 0.22
CA ASN A 16 -0.81 11.90 -0.17
C ASN A 16 -2.22 11.93 -0.77
N ALA A 17 -3.11 12.82 -0.27
CA ALA A 17 -4.44 13.02 -0.86
C ALA A 17 -4.36 13.66 -2.26
N GLN A 18 -3.43 14.59 -2.47
CA GLN A 18 -3.19 15.16 -3.79
C GLN A 18 -2.74 14.08 -4.78
N PHE A 19 -1.81 13.20 -4.38
CA PHE A 19 -1.37 12.06 -5.21
C PHE A 19 -2.53 11.11 -5.53
N LYS A 20 -3.34 10.74 -4.52
CA LYS A 20 -4.52 9.89 -4.71
C LYS A 20 -5.50 10.49 -5.73
N ASN A 21 -5.82 11.77 -5.56
CA ASN A 21 -6.80 12.44 -6.42
C ASN A 21 -6.27 12.62 -7.85
N ALA A 22 -5.02 13.06 -8.01
CA ALA A 22 -4.38 13.21 -9.32
C ALA A 22 -4.29 11.86 -10.05
N LEU A 23 -3.94 10.78 -9.35
CA LEU A 23 -3.87 9.45 -9.94
C LEU A 23 -5.26 8.93 -10.36
N ALA A 24 -6.27 9.11 -9.51
CA ALA A 24 -7.64 8.70 -9.85
C ALA A 24 -8.17 9.43 -11.08
N GLU A 25 -7.88 10.73 -11.20
CA GLU A 25 -8.25 11.52 -12.38
C GLU A 25 -7.46 11.11 -13.63
N HIS A 26 -6.15 10.86 -13.50
CA HIS A 26 -5.31 10.38 -14.61
C HIS A 26 -5.81 9.05 -15.18
N LEU A 27 -6.32 8.18 -14.32
CA LEU A 27 -6.80 6.85 -14.68
C LEU A 27 -8.30 6.80 -15.01
N ARG A 28 -8.99 7.93 -15.12
CA ARG A 28 -10.46 8.02 -15.29
C ARG A 28 -11.03 7.22 -16.48
N ASP A 29 -10.22 6.99 -17.51
CA ASP A 29 -10.60 6.20 -18.69
C ASP A 29 -10.39 4.69 -18.50
N HIS A 30 -9.95 4.29 -17.30
CA HIS A 30 -9.81 2.90 -16.88
C HIS A 30 -10.84 2.52 -15.80
N GLU A 31 -10.89 1.25 -15.45
CA GLU A 31 -11.66 0.81 -14.28
C GLU A 31 -10.84 1.10 -13.01
N VAL A 32 -11.29 2.07 -12.21
CA VAL A 32 -10.56 2.52 -11.00
C VAL A 32 -11.46 2.37 -9.78
N ILE A 33 -10.91 1.76 -8.73
CA ILE A 33 -11.53 1.69 -7.41
C ILE A 33 -10.56 2.33 -6.41
N VAL A 34 -11.07 3.27 -5.59
CA VAL A 34 -10.31 3.89 -4.51
C VAL A 34 -10.84 3.37 -3.17
N ARG A 35 -9.93 2.87 -2.34
CA ARG A 35 -10.20 2.44 -0.96
C ARG A 35 -9.49 3.40 -0.01
N ASP A 36 -10.19 4.45 0.43
CA ASP A 36 -9.70 5.38 1.44
C ASP A 36 -9.98 4.79 2.82
N LEU A 37 -8.95 4.24 3.45
CA LEU A 37 -9.10 3.46 4.69
C LEU A 37 -9.60 4.33 5.86
N ASN A 38 -9.30 5.64 5.85
CA ASN A 38 -9.76 6.56 6.87
C ASN A 38 -11.25 6.92 6.67
N GLU A 39 -11.66 7.21 5.44
CA GLU A 39 -13.07 7.48 5.09
C GLU A 39 -13.96 6.27 5.36
N LEU A 40 -13.47 5.08 5.07
CA LEU A 40 -14.14 3.80 5.32
C LEU A 40 -14.23 3.45 6.81
N ASN A 41 -13.50 4.18 7.67
CA ASN A 41 -13.33 3.78 9.07
C ASN A 41 -12.91 2.30 9.19
N PHE A 42 -11.97 1.88 8.34
CA PHE A 42 -11.53 0.48 8.32
C PHE A 42 -11.03 0.04 9.70
N ASN A 43 -11.58 -1.06 10.20
CA ASN A 43 -11.10 -1.63 11.47
C ASN A 43 -9.71 -2.23 11.28
N SER A 44 -8.69 -1.57 11.82
CA SER A 44 -7.29 -1.96 11.68
C SER A 44 -6.77 -2.92 12.76
N VAL A 45 -7.63 -3.30 13.71
CA VAL A 45 -7.21 -4.15 14.83
C VAL A 45 -7.42 -5.63 14.48
N LEU A 46 -6.32 -6.37 14.34
CA LEU A 46 -6.36 -7.82 14.16
C LEU A 46 -6.88 -8.48 15.42
N SER A 47 -8.00 -9.19 15.34
CA SER A 47 -8.66 -9.86 16.46
C SER A 47 -8.25 -11.33 16.58
N LEU A 48 -8.58 -11.95 17.72
CA LEU A 48 -8.43 -13.41 17.88
C LEU A 48 -9.33 -14.19 16.93
N GLU A 49 -10.50 -13.63 16.60
CA GLU A 49 -11.44 -14.23 15.64
C GLU A 49 -10.86 -14.17 14.22
N ASP A 50 -10.26 -13.04 13.81
CA ASP A 50 -9.54 -12.94 12.54
C ASP A 50 -8.44 -14.01 12.45
N MET A 51 -7.62 -14.16 13.49
CA MET A 51 -6.52 -15.15 13.50
C MET A 51 -7.04 -16.60 13.44
N ALA A 52 -8.12 -16.89 14.15
CA ALA A 52 -8.72 -18.22 14.15
C ALA A 52 -9.39 -18.53 12.81
N GLY A 53 -10.08 -17.55 12.22
CA GLY A 53 -10.73 -17.66 10.92
C GLY A 53 -9.74 -17.83 9.77
N GLN A 54 -8.68 -17.05 9.72
CA GLN A 54 -7.63 -17.16 8.70
C GLN A 54 -7.07 -18.59 8.56
N ARG A 55 -6.88 -19.29 9.70
CA ARG A 55 -6.40 -20.69 9.70
C ARG A 55 -7.39 -21.67 9.11
N LYS A 56 -8.66 -21.32 9.08
CA LYS A 56 -9.76 -22.14 8.51
C LYS A 56 -10.14 -21.73 7.11
N GLY A 57 -9.52 -20.67 6.57
CA GLY A 57 -9.91 -20.05 5.31
C GLY A 57 -11.18 -19.20 5.42
N GLU A 58 -11.55 -18.80 6.63
CA GLU A 58 -12.68 -17.92 6.92
C GLU A 58 -12.14 -16.53 7.25
N VAL A 59 -12.78 -15.49 6.75
CA VAL A 59 -12.42 -14.09 7.04
C VAL A 59 -13.68 -13.29 7.34
N ALA A 60 -13.53 -12.21 8.11
CA ALA A 60 -14.62 -11.29 8.40
C ALA A 60 -15.15 -10.63 7.11
N ASP A 61 -16.42 -10.23 7.10
CA ASP A 61 -17.09 -9.70 5.90
C ASP A 61 -16.39 -8.44 5.36
N ASP A 62 -15.92 -7.54 6.21
CA ASP A 62 -15.16 -6.35 5.82
C ASP A 62 -13.82 -6.71 5.15
N VAL A 63 -13.15 -7.75 5.64
CA VAL A 63 -11.90 -8.28 5.05
C VAL A 63 -12.19 -8.93 3.69
N LYS A 64 -13.27 -9.70 3.59
CA LYS A 64 -13.66 -10.37 2.35
C LYS A 64 -13.89 -9.38 1.21
N VAL A 65 -14.57 -8.27 1.48
CA VAL A 65 -14.80 -7.20 0.50
C VAL A 65 -13.47 -6.64 -0.02
N GLU A 66 -12.49 -6.39 0.86
CA GLU A 66 -11.19 -5.89 0.45
C GLU A 66 -10.39 -6.93 -0.36
N GLN A 67 -10.48 -8.21 0.02
CA GLN A 67 -9.88 -9.30 -0.74
C GLN A 67 -10.47 -9.44 -2.15
N GLU A 68 -11.77 -9.22 -2.30
CA GLU A 68 -12.45 -9.22 -3.61
C GLU A 68 -11.92 -8.07 -4.50
N PHE A 69 -11.69 -6.86 -3.96
CA PHE A 69 -11.08 -5.76 -4.70
C PHE A 69 -9.62 -6.05 -5.10
N ILE A 70 -8.84 -6.64 -4.18
CA ILE A 70 -7.46 -7.06 -4.50
C ILE A 70 -7.47 -8.13 -5.59
N ALA A 71 -8.36 -9.12 -5.49
CA ALA A 71 -8.49 -10.19 -6.49
C ALA A 71 -8.89 -9.65 -7.86
N TRP A 72 -9.79 -8.66 -7.91
CA TRP A 72 -10.27 -8.01 -9.11
C TRP A 72 -9.20 -7.19 -9.84
N ALA A 73 -8.30 -6.52 -9.10
CA ALA A 73 -7.34 -5.57 -9.67
C ALA A 73 -6.20 -6.26 -10.44
N ASP A 74 -5.78 -5.64 -11.55
CA ASP A 74 -4.54 -5.98 -12.27
C ASP A 74 -3.33 -5.28 -11.64
N ARG A 75 -3.53 -3.99 -11.23
CA ARG A 75 -2.52 -3.15 -10.62
C ARG A 75 -3.07 -2.51 -9.34
N ILE A 76 -2.28 -2.55 -8.28
CA ILE A 76 -2.64 -1.99 -6.98
C ILE A 76 -1.62 -0.91 -6.61
N THR A 77 -2.13 0.25 -6.24
CA THR A 77 -1.31 1.37 -5.76
C THR A 77 -1.56 1.59 -4.28
N PHE A 78 -0.50 1.54 -3.49
CA PHE A 78 -0.54 1.82 -2.06
C PHE A 78 0.00 3.21 -1.81
N ILE A 79 -0.81 4.12 -1.24
CA ILE A 79 -0.44 5.51 -0.97
C ILE A 79 -0.55 5.78 0.53
N TYR A 80 0.58 6.03 1.19
CA TYR A 80 0.61 6.29 2.63
C TYR A 80 1.91 7.00 3.07
N PRO A 81 1.88 7.78 4.17
CA PRO A 81 3.09 8.37 4.71
C PRO A 81 3.91 7.34 5.49
N ILE A 82 5.20 7.54 5.55
CA ILE A 82 6.09 6.82 6.48
C ILE A 82 6.04 7.54 7.82
N TRP A 83 5.45 6.90 8.82
CA TRP A 83 5.40 7.35 10.20
C TRP A 83 6.16 6.37 11.08
N TRP A 84 7.06 6.90 11.92
CA TRP A 84 7.89 6.06 12.80
C TRP A 84 8.61 4.93 12.02
N THR A 85 9.18 5.29 10.86
CA THR A 85 9.89 4.36 9.96
C THR A 85 9.06 3.14 9.52
N GLY A 86 7.76 3.31 9.38
CA GLY A 86 6.85 2.22 8.98
C GLY A 86 5.52 2.73 8.43
N LEU A 87 4.60 1.81 8.27
CA LEU A 87 3.26 2.09 7.79
C LEU A 87 2.41 2.77 8.89
N PRO A 88 1.48 3.67 8.53
CA PRO A 88 0.45 4.11 9.46
C PRO A 88 -0.33 2.92 10.03
N ALA A 89 -0.78 3.03 11.28
CA ALA A 89 -1.46 1.93 11.98
C ALA A 89 -2.63 1.35 11.16
N ILE A 90 -3.43 2.20 10.51
CA ILE A 90 -4.56 1.76 9.69
C ILE A 90 -4.11 0.97 8.46
N MET A 91 -3.01 1.37 7.79
CA MET A 91 -2.45 0.63 6.65
C MET A 91 -1.82 -0.69 7.11
N LYS A 92 -1.09 -0.67 8.25
CA LYS A 92 -0.51 -1.89 8.79
C LYS A 92 -1.60 -2.89 9.19
N GLY A 93 -2.66 -2.42 9.87
CA GLY A 93 -3.79 -3.27 10.23
C GLY A 93 -4.58 -3.77 9.02
N TYR A 94 -4.67 -2.96 7.95
CA TYR A 94 -5.22 -3.44 6.67
C TYR A 94 -4.43 -4.64 6.16
N ILE A 95 -3.10 -4.54 6.12
CA ILE A 95 -2.24 -5.65 5.70
C ILE A 95 -2.38 -6.85 6.63
N ASP A 96 -2.37 -6.66 7.95
CA ASP A 96 -2.47 -7.74 8.94
C ASP A 96 -3.77 -8.54 8.82
N ARG A 97 -4.88 -7.87 8.47
CA ARG A 97 -6.19 -8.51 8.34
C ARG A 97 -6.46 -9.05 6.94
N VAL A 98 -6.14 -8.26 5.91
CA VAL A 98 -6.51 -8.55 4.51
C VAL A 98 -5.52 -9.49 3.84
N PHE A 99 -4.21 -9.35 4.11
CA PHE A 99 -3.18 -10.22 3.53
C PHE A 99 -3.06 -11.54 4.32
N SER A 100 -4.20 -12.18 4.50
CA SER A 100 -4.33 -13.37 5.34
C SER A 100 -3.70 -14.62 4.71
N TYR A 101 -3.44 -15.61 5.57
CA TYR A 101 -3.05 -16.96 5.13
C TYR A 101 -4.14 -17.57 4.23
N GLY A 102 -3.71 -18.20 3.13
CA GLY A 102 -4.61 -18.80 2.15
C GLY A 102 -5.10 -17.83 1.07
N PHE A 103 -5.03 -16.51 1.31
CA PHE A 103 -5.34 -15.48 0.32
C PHE A 103 -4.08 -14.81 -0.26
N ALA A 104 -3.25 -14.22 0.57
CA ALA A 104 -2.06 -13.50 0.11
C ALA A 104 -0.80 -14.38 0.10
N TYR A 105 -0.72 -15.33 1.00
CA TYR A 105 0.40 -16.27 1.10
C TYR A 105 -0.04 -17.60 1.71
N ARG A 106 0.81 -18.63 1.52
CA ARG A 106 0.68 -19.93 2.20
C ARG A 106 2.04 -20.59 2.39
N TYR A 107 2.06 -21.63 3.16
CA TYR A 107 3.20 -22.55 3.22
C TYR A 107 2.85 -23.86 2.50
N ASP A 108 3.76 -24.34 1.67
CA ASP A 108 3.66 -25.59 0.95
C ASP A 108 4.92 -26.41 1.29
N GLN A 109 4.74 -27.51 2.01
CA GLN A 109 5.84 -28.35 2.52
C GLN A 109 6.91 -27.53 3.30
N GLY A 110 6.48 -26.55 4.09
CA GLY A 110 7.36 -25.68 4.88
C GLY A 110 7.98 -24.52 4.09
N ILE A 111 7.74 -24.42 2.78
CA ILE A 111 8.22 -23.32 1.94
C ILE A 111 7.12 -22.27 1.77
N GLN A 112 7.46 -21.02 2.08
CA GLN A 112 6.56 -19.89 1.89
C GLN A 112 6.32 -19.63 0.39
N LYS A 113 5.06 -19.37 0.03
CA LYS A 113 4.65 -18.98 -1.33
C LYS A 113 3.70 -17.78 -1.26
N GLY A 114 3.98 -16.74 -2.04
CA GLY A 114 3.05 -15.66 -2.30
C GLY A 114 1.96 -16.12 -3.27
N LEU A 115 0.73 -15.70 -3.04
CA LEU A 115 -0.44 -16.10 -3.83
C LEU A 115 -0.98 -14.99 -4.74
N LEU A 116 -0.52 -13.73 -4.54
CA LEU A 116 -0.93 -12.57 -5.35
C LEU A 116 -0.02 -12.40 -6.59
N THR A 117 0.42 -13.52 -7.15
CA THR A 117 1.28 -13.57 -8.34
C THR A 117 0.54 -13.01 -9.57
N GLY A 118 1.29 -12.32 -10.44
CA GLY A 118 0.73 -11.66 -11.62
C GLY A 118 0.08 -10.30 -11.35
N LYS A 119 -0.03 -9.90 -10.08
CA LYS A 119 -0.49 -8.57 -9.68
C LYS A 119 0.67 -7.60 -9.56
N LYS A 120 0.49 -6.39 -10.11
CA LYS A 120 1.48 -5.32 -10.11
C LYS A 120 1.24 -4.38 -8.95
N ALA A 121 2.29 -3.97 -8.25
CA ALA A 121 2.22 -3.00 -7.17
C ALA A 121 3.02 -1.73 -7.51
N VAL A 122 2.45 -0.58 -7.19
CA VAL A 122 3.13 0.71 -7.09
C VAL A 122 2.97 1.20 -5.67
N ILE A 123 4.06 1.58 -5.02
CA ILE A 123 4.03 2.08 -3.65
C ILE A 123 4.45 3.56 -3.70
N ILE A 124 3.67 4.42 -3.06
CA ILE A 124 3.89 5.86 -3.03
C ILE A 124 3.94 6.30 -1.57
N ASN A 125 5.15 6.59 -1.11
CA ASN A 125 5.38 7.03 0.25
C ASN A 125 5.84 8.48 0.32
N THR A 126 5.39 9.19 1.35
CA THR A 126 5.92 10.47 1.77
C THR A 126 6.62 10.33 3.10
N GLN A 127 7.69 11.08 3.33
CA GLN A 127 8.46 11.08 4.58
C GLN A 127 8.93 12.49 4.94
N GLY A 128 9.10 12.78 6.23
CA GLY A 128 9.59 14.07 6.70
C GLY A 128 11.11 14.21 6.63
N LYS A 129 11.85 13.12 6.88
CA LYS A 129 13.31 13.07 6.79
C LYS A 129 13.77 13.09 5.35
N SER A 130 14.91 13.76 5.08
CA SER A 130 15.52 13.74 3.75
C SER A 130 16.05 12.36 3.39
N TYR A 131 16.16 12.12 2.09
CA TYR A 131 16.80 10.91 1.57
C TYR A 131 18.21 10.74 2.11
N ASP A 132 19.01 11.83 2.12
CA ASP A 132 20.40 11.80 2.60
C ASP A 132 20.51 11.42 4.09
N GLU A 133 19.60 11.93 4.95
CA GLU A 133 19.56 11.56 6.36
C GLU A 133 19.23 10.07 6.57
N TYR A 134 18.33 9.52 5.78
CA TYR A 134 17.98 8.10 5.87
C TYR A 134 19.07 7.21 5.26
N ASN A 135 19.64 7.61 4.13
CA ASN A 135 20.72 6.87 3.47
C ASN A 135 21.97 6.79 4.36
N ALA A 136 22.32 7.88 5.05
CA ALA A 136 23.48 7.94 5.94
C ALA A 136 23.48 6.89 7.07
N ILE A 137 22.28 6.42 7.47
CA ILE A 137 22.12 5.40 8.53
C ILE A 137 21.57 4.07 7.99
N GLY A 138 21.40 3.94 6.67
CA GLY A 138 20.86 2.74 6.02
C GLY A 138 19.35 2.54 6.19
N MET A 139 18.62 3.57 6.62
CA MET A 139 17.17 3.49 6.84
C MET A 139 16.39 3.37 5.53
N ASP A 140 16.86 3.98 4.44
CA ASP A 140 16.31 3.83 3.10
C ASP A 140 16.23 2.35 2.69
N LYS A 141 17.34 1.63 2.84
CA LYS A 141 17.40 0.19 2.54
C LYS A 141 16.56 -0.66 3.52
N ALA A 142 16.49 -0.24 4.79
CA ALA A 142 15.66 -0.91 5.77
C ALA A 142 14.17 -0.78 5.44
N LEU A 143 13.72 0.39 5.00
CA LEU A 143 12.34 0.62 4.54
C LEU A 143 12.01 -0.24 3.31
N GLU A 144 12.87 -0.26 2.30
CA GLU A 144 12.70 -1.14 1.13
C GLU A 144 12.67 -2.62 1.54
N LEU A 145 13.57 -3.04 2.43
CA LEU A 145 13.63 -4.44 2.86
C LEU A 145 12.36 -4.87 3.60
N THR A 146 11.86 -4.03 4.51
CA THR A 146 10.69 -4.37 5.33
C THR A 146 9.38 -4.27 4.55
N SER A 147 9.21 -3.28 3.68
CA SER A 147 8.01 -3.13 2.87
C SER A 147 8.03 -4.02 1.64
N ASP A 148 9.01 -3.85 0.76
CA ASP A 148 9.02 -4.49 -0.55
C ASP A 148 9.19 -6.00 -0.43
N LYS A 149 10.25 -6.43 0.23
CA LYS A 149 10.51 -7.87 0.40
C LYS A 149 9.68 -8.49 1.51
N GLY A 150 9.52 -7.77 2.64
CA GLY A 150 8.85 -8.30 3.81
C GLY A 150 7.33 -8.37 3.68
N ILE A 151 6.71 -7.54 2.83
CA ILE A 151 5.26 -7.49 2.66
C ILE A 151 4.87 -7.83 1.22
N TYR A 152 5.17 -6.94 0.27
CA TYR A 152 4.59 -7.03 -1.08
C TYR A 152 5.13 -8.22 -1.86
N MET A 153 6.44 -8.36 -1.99
CA MET A 153 7.05 -9.50 -2.68
C MET A 153 6.83 -10.83 -1.94
N TYR A 154 6.74 -10.79 -0.59
CA TYR A 154 6.37 -11.95 0.20
C TYR A 154 4.99 -12.48 -0.20
N CYS A 155 4.04 -11.59 -0.50
CA CYS A 155 2.71 -11.96 -0.98
C CYS A 155 2.65 -12.29 -2.48
N GLY A 156 3.75 -12.11 -3.23
CA GLY A 156 3.84 -12.46 -4.65
C GLY A 156 3.61 -11.31 -5.62
N PHE A 157 3.51 -10.06 -5.15
CA PHE A 157 3.41 -8.91 -6.04
C PHE A 157 4.69 -8.69 -6.85
N GLU A 158 4.52 -8.25 -8.10
CA GLU A 158 5.56 -7.62 -8.90
C GLU A 158 5.57 -6.11 -8.61
N ILE A 159 6.64 -5.61 -7.97
CA ILE A 159 6.76 -4.18 -7.70
C ILE A 159 7.25 -3.48 -8.97
N ILE A 160 6.41 -2.60 -9.53
CA ILE A 160 6.74 -1.78 -10.70
C ILE A 160 7.60 -0.60 -10.28
N LYS A 161 7.20 0.08 -9.18
CA LYS A 161 7.94 1.22 -8.65
C LYS A 161 7.58 1.43 -7.18
N HIS A 162 8.58 1.83 -6.39
CA HIS A 162 8.40 2.38 -5.06
C HIS A 162 8.96 3.81 -5.03
N PHE A 163 8.08 4.76 -4.74
CA PHE A 163 8.42 6.17 -4.61
C PHE A 163 8.59 6.54 -3.14
N PHE A 164 9.69 7.22 -2.83
CA PHE A 164 9.96 7.82 -1.52
C PHE A 164 10.11 9.33 -1.71
N PHE A 165 9.06 10.10 -1.45
CA PHE A 165 9.07 11.55 -1.53
C PHE A 165 9.44 12.13 -0.17
N ASP A 166 10.63 12.67 -0.09
CA ASP A 166 11.23 13.17 1.15
C ASP A 166 10.82 14.62 1.46
N ARG A 167 11.03 15.07 2.72
CA ARG A 167 10.71 16.44 3.16
C ARG A 167 9.28 16.88 2.82
N ALA A 168 8.35 15.96 2.91
CA ALA A 168 6.95 16.19 2.52
C ALA A 168 6.23 17.29 3.32
N ASP A 169 6.77 17.63 4.50
CA ASP A 169 6.34 18.75 5.33
C ASP A 169 6.79 20.14 4.82
N ARG A 170 7.68 20.18 3.82
CA ARG A 170 8.27 21.40 3.24
C ARG A 170 8.14 21.46 1.74
N VAL A 171 7.24 20.65 1.17
CA VAL A 171 7.03 20.60 -0.27
C VAL A 171 6.45 21.93 -0.78
N THR A 172 6.99 22.43 -1.90
CA THR A 172 6.38 23.54 -2.62
C THR A 172 5.36 23.04 -3.63
N PRO A 173 4.41 23.87 -4.09
CA PRO A 173 3.46 23.48 -5.15
C PRO A 173 4.16 22.92 -6.40
N GLU A 174 5.26 23.56 -6.84
CA GLU A 174 6.02 23.14 -8.02
C GLU A 174 6.69 21.78 -7.83
N MET A 175 7.16 21.48 -6.60
CA MET A 175 7.70 20.16 -6.27
C MET A 175 6.59 19.10 -6.27
N ALA A 176 5.43 19.43 -5.71
CA ALA A 176 4.30 18.52 -5.69
C ALA A 176 3.82 18.16 -7.10
N GLU A 177 3.71 19.15 -8.00
CA GLU A 177 3.39 18.93 -9.41
C GLU A 177 4.41 18.01 -10.09
N LYS A 178 5.71 18.26 -9.90
CA LYS A 178 6.77 17.41 -10.45
C LYS A 178 6.66 15.96 -9.95
N TRP A 179 6.37 15.74 -8.68
CA TRP A 179 6.20 14.40 -8.13
C TRP A 179 4.93 13.71 -8.67
N ILE A 180 3.86 14.47 -8.89
CA ILE A 180 2.66 13.97 -9.56
C ILE A 180 3.00 13.52 -10.98
N ASP A 181 3.73 14.32 -11.75
CA ASP A 181 4.16 13.93 -13.11
C ASP A 181 5.03 12.67 -13.09
N GLU A 182 5.94 12.57 -12.11
CA GLU A 182 6.77 11.38 -11.93
C GLU A 182 5.92 10.13 -11.62
N ILE A 183 4.92 10.26 -10.77
CA ILE A 183 3.98 9.17 -10.48
C ILE A 183 3.22 8.76 -11.77
N MET A 184 2.68 9.74 -12.52
CA MET A 184 1.91 9.45 -13.74
C MET A 184 2.75 8.74 -14.81
N SER A 185 4.07 8.95 -14.85
CA SER A 185 4.97 8.35 -15.83
C SER A 185 5.04 6.82 -15.79
N VAL A 186 4.53 6.19 -14.75
CA VAL A 186 4.53 4.71 -14.60
C VAL A 186 3.18 4.06 -14.91
N TYR A 187 2.18 4.86 -15.29
CA TYR A 187 0.83 4.39 -15.63
C TYR A 187 0.52 4.51 -17.10
#